data_bb05ef9ef47b41a9231d5eb70c9926af
#
_entry.id   bb05ef9ef47b41a9231d5eb70c9926af
#
_cell.length_a   1.000
_cell.length_b   1.000
_cell.length_c   1.000
_cell.angle_alpha   90.00
_cell.angle_beta   90.00
_cell.angle_gamma   90.00
#
_symmetry.space_group_name_H-M   'P 1'
#
loop_
_entity.id
_entity.type
_entity.pdbx_description
1 polymer ?
#
loop_
_entity_poly.entity_id
_entity_poly.type
_entity_poly.pdbx_seq_one_letter_code
_entity_poly.pdbx_strand_id
1 'polypeptide(L)'
;MKKSLKNGLAIVVSVSLIILIWFAVAVRIDSELIIPTPSLVLKNVFMAFFEASVWRAVFGTLGRVAVSFLISFAVALLFAIAANRFKYLEKAFYPLVAAMRATPTMSVILLCLIWLKPSKSPVAVSFIVVFPMLYSAILNA
;
A
#
# COMPACT_ATOMS: atom_id res chain seq x y z
N MET A 1 -18.45 24.47 -20.95
CA MET A 1 -18.33 23.30 -21.85
C MET A 1 -17.00 23.26 -22.64
N LYS A 2 -16.58 24.29 -23.40
CA LYS A 2 -15.32 24.28 -24.19
C LYS A 2 -14.03 24.02 -23.41
N LYS A 3 -13.91 24.48 -22.15
CA LYS A 3 -12.70 24.29 -21.31
C LYS A 3 -12.57 22.82 -20.82
N SER A 4 -13.72 22.19 -20.51
CA SER A 4 -13.76 20.77 -20.11
C SER A 4 -13.37 19.83 -21.25
N LEU A 5 -13.83 20.14 -22.47
CA LEU A 5 -13.48 19.36 -23.67
C LEU A 5 -11.97 19.46 -24.00
N LYS A 6 -11.39 20.66 -23.89
CA LYS A 6 -9.94 20.86 -24.10
C LYS A 6 -9.09 20.10 -23.08
N ASN A 7 -9.52 20.09 -21.81
CA ASN A 7 -8.85 19.32 -20.77
C ASN A 7 -8.97 17.81 -21.00
N GLY A 8 -10.14 17.32 -21.43
CA GLY A 8 -10.31 15.91 -21.80
C GLY A 8 -9.42 15.51 -22.98
N LEU A 9 -9.37 16.32 -24.01
CA LEU A 9 -8.50 16.06 -25.17
C LEU A 9 -7.01 16.05 -24.79
N ALA A 10 -6.58 16.99 -23.94
CA ALA A 10 -5.20 17.05 -23.48
C ALA A 10 -4.82 15.78 -22.69
N ILE A 11 -5.72 15.27 -21.83
CA ILE A 11 -5.50 14.02 -21.08
C ILE A 11 -5.36 12.84 -22.03
N VAL A 12 -6.25 12.70 -23.01
CA VAL A 12 -6.21 11.61 -23.99
C VAL A 12 -4.90 11.65 -24.78
N VAL A 13 -4.49 12.82 -25.27
CA VAL A 13 -3.23 13.00 -26.00
C VAL A 13 -2.04 12.63 -25.13
N SER A 14 -2.00 13.09 -23.88
CA SER A 14 -0.89 12.77 -22.96
C SER A 14 -0.79 11.28 -22.67
N VAL A 15 -1.93 10.61 -22.40
CA VAL A 15 -1.95 9.16 -22.15
C VAL A 15 -1.52 8.39 -23.41
N SER A 16 -2.00 8.80 -24.59
CA SER A 16 -1.60 8.17 -25.85
C SER A 16 -0.10 8.32 -26.12
N LEU A 17 0.48 9.49 -25.85
CA LEU A 17 1.92 9.71 -25.96
C LEU A 17 2.73 8.80 -25.03
N ILE A 18 2.30 8.67 -23.78
CA ILE A 18 2.96 7.78 -22.81
C ILE A 18 2.94 6.33 -23.30
N ILE A 19 1.79 5.86 -23.78
CA ILE A 19 1.65 4.49 -24.31
C ILE A 19 2.53 4.29 -25.56
N LEU A 20 2.60 5.27 -26.46
CA LEU A 20 3.45 5.21 -27.65
C LEU A 20 4.94 5.17 -27.29
N ILE A 21 5.38 5.99 -26.34
CA ILE A 21 6.76 5.98 -25.85
C ILE A 21 7.07 4.61 -25.21
N TRP A 22 6.19 4.10 -24.36
CA TRP A 22 6.36 2.76 -23.78
C TRP A 22 6.47 1.68 -24.85
N PHE A 23 5.57 1.69 -25.83
CA PHE A 23 5.61 0.73 -26.95
C PHE A 23 6.92 0.81 -27.71
N ALA A 24 7.36 2.03 -28.07
CA ALA A 24 8.61 2.25 -28.79
C ALA A 24 9.84 1.74 -28.02
N VAL A 25 9.88 1.99 -26.69
CA VAL A 25 10.97 1.52 -25.83
C VAL A 25 10.93 -0.01 -25.70
N ALA A 26 9.75 -0.61 -25.52
CA ALA A 26 9.59 -2.06 -25.41
C ALA A 26 10.07 -2.78 -26.68
N VAL A 27 9.70 -2.27 -27.85
CA VAL A 27 10.15 -2.81 -29.14
C VAL A 27 11.66 -2.64 -29.36
N ARG A 28 12.25 -1.53 -28.86
CA ARG A 28 13.70 -1.28 -28.97
C ARG A 28 14.53 -2.20 -28.10
N ILE A 29 14.03 -2.52 -26.89
CA ILE A 29 14.72 -3.40 -25.94
C ILE A 29 14.59 -4.87 -26.35
N ASP A 30 13.50 -5.22 -27.03
CA ASP A 30 13.22 -6.57 -27.55
C ASP A 30 13.39 -7.68 -26.48
N SER A 31 13.04 -7.37 -25.24
CA SER A 31 13.11 -8.29 -24.11
C SER A 31 11.86 -8.16 -23.23
N GLU A 32 10.96 -9.13 -23.36
CA GLU A 32 9.71 -9.18 -22.58
C GLU A 32 9.94 -9.26 -21.07
N LEU A 33 11.11 -9.75 -20.63
CA LEU A 33 11.49 -9.83 -19.23
C LEU A 33 11.86 -8.47 -18.63
N ILE A 34 12.38 -7.55 -19.45
CA ILE A 34 12.82 -6.22 -19.00
C ILE A 34 11.65 -5.24 -19.14
N ILE A 35 11.09 -5.12 -20.33
CA ILE A 35 9.95 -4.24 -20.61
C ILE A 35 8.99 -4.94 -21.58
N PRO A 36 7.89 -5.51 -21.08
CA PRO A 36 6.87 -6.11 -21.94
C PRO A 36 6.13 -5.05 -22.76
N THR A 37 5.67 -5.42 -23.94
CA THR A 37 4.83 -4.54 -24.77
C THR A 37 3.46 -4.33 -24.13
N PRO A 38 2.80 -3.16 -24.36
CA PRO A 38 1.46 -2.89 -23.85
C PRO A 38 0.42 -3.96 -24.24
N SER A 39 0.52 -4.49 -25.46
CA SER A 39 -0.36 -5.54 -25.95
C SER A 39 -0.19 -6.85 -25.18
N LEU A 40 1.05 -7.23 -24.86
CA LEU A 40 1.35 -8.43 -24.05
C LEU A 40 0.84 -8.28 -22.63
N VAL A 41 1.04 -7.08 -22.04
CA VAL A 41 0.51 -6.78 -20.69
C VAL A 41 -1.00 -6.90 -20.66
N LEU A 42 -1.71 -6.30 -21.60
CA LEU A 42 -3.18 -6.40 -21.69
C LEU A 42 -3.64 -7.84 -21.83
N LYS A 43 -2.99 -8.63 -22.70
CA LYS A 43 -3.29 -10.05 -22.87
C LYS A 43 -3.09 -10.83 -21.54
N ASN A 44 -1.95 -10.63 -20.87
CA ASN A 44 -1.65 -11.32 -19.64
C ASN A 44 -2.58 -10.91 -18.48
N VAL A 45 -2.92 -9.63 -18.37
CA VAL A 45 -3.92 -9.14 -17.40
C VAL A 45 -5.26 -9.79 -17.65
N PHE A 46 -5.73 -9.84 -18.91
CA PHE A 46 -7.00 -10.48 -19.26
C PHE A 46 -6.99 -11.97 -18.93
N MET A 47 -5.92 -12.68 -19.24
CA MET A 47 -5.77 -14.10 -18.90
C MET A 47 -5.73 -14.34 -17.37
N ALA A 48 -5.05 -13.46 -16.63
CA ALA A 48 -4.96 -13.52 -15.17
C ALA A 48 -6.33 -13.45 -14.48
N PHE A 49 -7.30 -12.75 -15.05
CA PHE A 49 -8.67 -12.70 -14.51
C PHE A 49 -9.38 -14.07 -14.49
N PHE A 50 -8.98 -14.98 -15.36
CA PHE A 50 -9.56 -16.34 -15.43
C PHE A 50 -8.77 -17.37 -14.62
N GLU A 51 -7.61 -16.97 -14.05
CA GLU A 51 -6.81 -17.87 -13.24
C GLU A 51 -7.24 -17.87 -11.77
N ALA A 52 -7.66 -19.03 -11.27
CA ALA A 52 -8.03 -19.21 -9.87
C ALA A 52 -6.86 -18.95 -8.90
N SER A 53 -5.62 -19.14 -9.34
CA SER A 53 -4.39 -18.87 -8.60
C SER A 53 -4.27 -17.37 -8.25
N VAL A 54 -4.58 -16.49 -9.19
CA VAL A 54 -4.55 -15.04 -9.03
C VAL A 54 -5.58 -14.59 -8.00
N TRP A 55 -6.83 -15.06 -8.12
CA TRP A 55 -7.88 -14.75 -7.16
C TRP A 55 -7.56 -15.24 -5.75
N ARG A 56 -6.99 -16.43 -5.64
CA ARG A 56 -6.52 -16.96 -4.34
C ARG A 56 -5.45 -16.08 -3.72
N ALA A 57 -4.51 -15.58 -4.51
CA ALA A 57 -3.47 -14.65 -4.05
C ALA A 57 -4.05 -13.30 -3.64
N VAL A 58 -5.00 -12.75 -4.43
CA VAL A 58 -5.70 -11.49 -4.14
C VAL A 58 -6.49 -11.58 -2.83
N PHE A 59 -7.38 -12.58 -2.70
CA PHE A 59 -8.18 -12.75 -1.49
C PHE A 59 -7.32 -13.11 -0.27
N GLY A 60 -6.25 -13.89 -0.46
CA GLY A 60 -5.28 -14.16 0.60
C GLY A 60 -4.56 -12.90 1.09
N THR A 61 -4.24 -11.98 0.18
CA THR A 61 -3.62 -10.70 0.54
C THR A 61 -4.64 -9.77 1.22
N LEU A 62 -5.83 -9.64 0.67
CA LEU A 62 -6.91 -8.85 1.26
C LEU A 62 -7.26 -9.35 2.66
N GLY A 63 -7.37 -10.66 2.86
CA GLY A 63 -7.62 -11.24 4.17
C GLY A 63 -6.53 -10.89 5.19
N ARG A 64 -5.25 -11.01 4.81
CA ARG A 64 -4.14 -10.61 5.67
C ARG A 64 -4.15 -9.13 6.02
N VAL A 65 -4.42 -8.27 5.04
CA VAL A 65 -4.54 -6.82 5.26
C VAL A 65 -5.70 -6.49 6.19
N ALA A 66 -6.87 -7.08 5.96
CA ALA A 66 -8.05 -6.87 6.80
C ALA A 66 -7.80 -7.29 8.26
N VAL A 67 -7.27 -8.49 8.48
CA VAL A 67 -6.93 -8.98 9.83
C VAL A 67 -5.91 -8.09 10.50
N SER A 68 -4.85 -7.70 9.79
CA SER A 68 -3.80 -6.82 10.32
C SER A 68 -4.34 -5.45 10.70
N PHE A 69 -5.22 -4.89 9.86
CA PHE A 69 -5.87 -3.61 10.12
C PHE A 69 -6.77 -3.69 11.36
N LEU A 70 -7.61 -4.72 11.46
CA LEU A 70 -8.51 -4.90 12.59
C LEU A 70 -7.76 -5.06 13.92
N ILE A 71 -6.66 -5.82 13.92
CA ILE A 71 -5.80 -5.96 15.10
C ILE A 71 -5.19 -4.60 15.45
N SER A 72 -4.62 -3.89 14.49
CA SER A 72 -4.00 -2.58 14.73
C SER A 72 -5.03 -1.56 15.23
N PHE A 73 -6.24 -1.58 14.67
CA PHE A 73 -7.33 -0.71 15.08
C PHE A 73 -7.78 -1.01 16.52
N ALA A 74 -8.02 -2.28 16.85
CA ALA A 74 -8.45 -2.68 18.20
C ALA A 74 -7.41 -2.29 19.25
N VAL A 75 -6.12 -2.53 18.97
CA VAL A 75 -5.03 -2.16 19.88
C VAL A 75 -4.92 -0.63 19.98
N ALA A 76 -4.96 0.10 18.87
CA ALA A 76 -4.90 1.56 18.87
C ALA A 76 -6.06 2.17 19.68
N LEU A 77 -7.26 1.63 19.51
CA LEU A 77 -8.46 2.08 20.25
C LEU A 77 -8.31 1.87 21.77
N LEU A 78 -7.85 0.68 22.18
CA LEU A 78 -7.61 0.37 23.59
C LEU A 78 -6.57 1.32 24.20
N PHE A 79 -5.45 1.52 23.50
CA PHE A 79 -4.39 2.42 23.99
C PHE A 79 -4.83 3.89 23.98
N ALA A 80 -5.60 4.34 23.00
CA ALA A 80 -6.10 5.72 22.94
C ALA A 80 -7.11 5.98 24.08
N ILE A 81 -8.03 5.05 24.36
CA ILE A 81 -8.96 5.15 25.49
C ILE A 81 -8.20 5.19 26.81
N ALA A 82 -7.20 4.31 26.98
CA ALA A 82 -6.37 4.29 28.18
C ALA A 82 -5.57 5.60 28.36
N ALA A 83 -4.99 6.12 27.28
CA ALA A 83 -4.24 7.38 27.29
C ALA A 83 -5.15 8.58 27.60
N ASN A 84 -6.36 8.62 27.05
CA ASN A 84 -7.33 9.67 27.38
C ASN A 84 -7.76 9.62 28.85
N ARG A 85 -7.90 8.43 29.43
CA ARG A 85 -8.25 8.24 30.85
C ARG A 85 -7.10 8.55 31.79
N PHE A 86 -5.87 8.24 31.40
CA PHE A 86 -4.66 8.38 32.22
C PHE A 86 -3.61 9.25 31.53
N LYS A 87 -3.55 10.52 31.88
CA LYS A 87 -2.61 11.50 31.30
C LYS A 87 -1.13 11.10 31.34
N TYR A 88 -0.74 10.27 32.32
CA TYR A 88 0.61 9.72 32.42
C TYR A 88 0.94 8.74 31.27
N LEU A 89 -0.06 7.94 30.86
CA LEU A 89 0.10 7.03 29.72
C LEU A 89 0.28 7.80 28.42
N GLU A 90 -0.50 8.85 28.19
CA GLU A 90 -0.37 9.72 27.03
C GLU A 90 1.07 10.25 26.92
N LYS A 91 1.62 10.82 28.00
CA LYS A 91 3.00 11.35 28.04
C LYS A 91 4.04 10.27 27.84
N ALA A 92 3.84 9.06 28.38
CA ALA A 92 4.76 7.93 28.23
C ALA A 92 4.76 7.36 26.80
N PHE A 93 3.60 7.29 26.16
CA PHE A 93 3.47 6.76 24.79
C PHE A 93 3.84 7.77 23.71
N TYR A 94 3.78 9.06 23.99
CA TYR A 94 4.09 10.11 23.02
C TYR A 94 5.44 9.93 22.32
N PRO A 95 6.59 9.75 23.03
CA PRO A 95 7.88 9.57 22.38
C PRO A 95 7.95 8.26 21.56
N LEU A 96 7.30 7.19 22.01
CA LEU A 96 7.25 5.92 21.28
C LEU A 96 6.50 6.07 19.96
N VAL A 97 5.31 6.65 19.99
CA VAL A 97 4.50 6.90 18.79
C VAL A 97 5.21 7.87 17.84
N ALA A 98 5.87 8.91 18.37
CA ALA A 98 6.66 9.84 17.60
C ALA A 98 7.83 9.14 16.89
N ALA A 99 8.55 8.27 17.58
CA ALA A 99 9.64 7.47 17.01
C ALA A 99 9.14 6.52 15.91
N MET A 100 8.01 5.83 16.14
CA MET A 100 7.40 4.96 15.12
C MET A 100 7.01 5.73 13.86
N ARG A 101 6.48 6.95 14.00
CA ARG A 101 6.10 7.81 12.87
C ARG A 101 7.30 8.42 12.13
N ALA A 102 8.39 8.67 12.84
CA ALA A 102 9.62 9.19 12.26
C ALA A 102 10.42 8.12 11.53
N THR A 103 10.18 6.84 11.81
CA THR A 103 10.92 5.73 11.20
C THR A 103 10.51 5.57 9.72
N PRO A 104 11.46 5.52 8.77
CA PRO A 104 11.14 5.29 7.36
C PRO A 104 10.43 3.96 7.15
N THR A 105 9.21 4.00 6.66
CA THR A 105 8.34 2.82 6.49
C THR A 105 9.00 1.72 5.67
N MET A 106 9.74 2.07 4.62
CA MET A 106 10.45 1.10 3.78
C MET A 106 11.52 0.33 4.53
N SER A 107 12.25 0.99 5.43
CA SER A 107 13.27 0.31 6.26
C SER A 107 12.64 -0.71 7.20
N VAL A 108 11.49 -0.37 7.80
CA VAL A 108 10.72 -1.29 8.65
C VAL A 108 10.22 -2.50 7.85
N ILE A 109 9.68 -2.26 6.66
CA ILE A 109 9.20 -3.33 5.77
C ILE A 109 10.33 -4.31 5.45
N LEU A 110 11.51 -3.79 5.05
CA LEU A 110 12.67 -4.61 4.72
C LEU A 110 13.14 -5.44 5.92
N LEU A 111 13.24 -4.83 7.11
CA LEU A 111 13.60 -5.55 8.32
C LEU A 111 12.61 -6.66 8.66
N CYS A 112 11.31 -6.37 8.56
CA CYS A 112 10.26 -7.36 8.79
C CYS A 112 10.33 -8.52 7.77
N LEU A 113 10.66 -8.25 6.51
CA LEU A 113 10.79 -9.26 5.48
C LEU A 113 12.03 -10.16 5.71
N ILE A 114 13.12 -9.60 6.26
CA ILE A 114 14.36 -10.35 6.54
C ILE A 114 14.21 -11.19 7.82
N TRP A 115 13.61 -10.63 8.88
CA TRP A 115 13.59 -11.26 10.19
C TRP A 115 12.36 -12.15 10.45
N LEU A 116 11.23 -11.85 9.79
CA LEU A 116 9.99 -12.57 10.00
C LEU A 116 9.70 -13.52 8.85
N LYS A 117 8.98 -14.61 9.17
CA LYS A 117 8.46 -15.49 8.13
C LYS A 117 7.47 -14.72 7.24
N PRO A 118 7.41 -15.00 5.92
CA PRO A 118 6.52 -14.31 4.97
C PRO A 118 5.04 -14.27 5.40
N SER A 119 4.60 -15.26 6.18
CA SER A 119 3.23 -15.30 6.72
C SER A 119 2.95 -14.31 7.84
N LYS A 120 3.97 -13.91 8.62
CA LYS A 120 3.84 -13.01 9.78
C LYS A 120 4.25 -11.56 9.45
N SER A 121 5.08 -11.39 8.45
CA SER A 121 5.60 -10.09 8.02
C SER A 121 4.49 -9.05 7.73
N PRO A 122 3.39 -9.37 7.00
CA PRO A 122 2.35 -8.39 6.74
C PRO A 122 1.64 -7.87 7.99
N VAL A 123 1.44 -8.74 9.00
CA VAL A 123 0.80 -8.34 10.26
C VAL A 123 1.69 -7.39 11.05
N ALA A 124 2.98 -7.72 11.18
CA ALA A 124 3.94 -6.87 11.89
C ALA A 124 4.11 -5.50 11.20
N VAL A 125 4.25 -5.49 9.88
CA VAL A 125 4.37 -4.24 9.10
C VAL A 125 3.12 -3.38 9.27
N SER A 126 1.92 -3.97 9.11
CA SER A 126 0.68 -3.23 9.26
C SER A 126 0.54 -2.66 10.67
N PHE A 127 0.90 -3.42 11.70
CA PHE A 127 0.86 -2.94 13.08
C PHE A 127 1.80 -1.74 13.29
N ILE A 128 3.07 -1.84 12.87
CA ILE A 128 4.06 -0.77 13.07
C ILE A 128 3.68 0.50 12.32
N VAL A 129 3.07 0.38 11.13
CA VAL A 129 2.72 1.52 10.28
C VAL A 129 1.35 2.09 10.65
N VAL A 130 0.34 1.24 10.84
CA VAL A 130 -1.06 1.66 11.00
C VAL A 130 -1.37 2.06 12.44
N PHE A 131 -0.81 1.35 13.43
CA PHE A 131 -1.06 1.63 14.84
C PHE A 131 -0.77 3.09 15.24
N PRO A 132 0.42 3.69 14.98
CA PRO A 132 0.71 5.05 15.42
C PRO A 132 -0.16 6.10 14.72
N MET A 133 -0.60 5.83 13.49
CA MET A 133 -1.52 6.71 12.77
C MET A 133 -2.92 6.66 13.39
N LEU A 134 -3.45 5.48 13.63
CA LEU A 134 -4.77 5.29 14.24
C LEU A 134 -4.80 5.80 15.69
N TYR A 135 -3.79 5.47 16.49
CA TYR A 135 -3.67 5.96 17.85
C TYR A 135 -3.74 7.50 17.92
N SER A 136 -2.95 8.17 17.07
CA SER A 136 -2.95 9.64 17.02
C SER A 136 -4.28 10.21 16.53
N ALA A 137 -4.92 9.58 15.54
CA ALA A 137 -6.20 10.01 15.01
C ALA A 137 -7.31 9.90 16.06
N ILE A 138 -7.37 8.77 16.78
CA ILE A 138 -8.39 8.52 17.81
C ILE A 138 -8.18 9.43 19.04
N LEU A 139 -6.92 9.67 19.43
CA LEU A 139 -6.61 10.53 20.59
C LEU A 139 -6.97 11.99 20.34
N ASN A 140 -6.95 12.44 19.08
CA ASN A 140 -7.26 13.83 18.70
C ASN A 140 -8.71 14.03 18.23
N ALA A 141 -9.52 12.97 18.19
CA ALA A 141 -10.94 13.03 17.83
C ALA A 141 -11.82 13.39 19.02
#